data_2d6e660bbbea12941b616735cb3d7323
#
_entry.id   2d6e660bbbea12941b616735cb3d7323
#
_cell.length_a   1.000
_cell.length_b   1.000
_cell.length_c   1.000
_cell.angle_alpha   90.00
_cell.angle_beta   90.00
_cell.angle_gamma   90.00
#
_symmetry.space_group_name_H-M   'P 1'
#
loop_
_entity.id
_entity.type
_entity.pdbx_description
1 polymer ?
#
loop_
_entity_poly.entity_id
_entity_poly.type
_entity_poly.pdbx_seq_one_letter_code
_entity_poly.pdbx_strand_id
1 'polypeptide(L)'
;MNALVFVHGFMGGSAQWARQAPLAQGREIVALDLPGFGLRAGQPALASIADYGAWVLAELSRLGHAQFDLLGHSMGGMIAQEVVRQGPARVGRLILYGTGPVGVLPGRFEPIDTSIARAQADGPQATARRISATWFLHGEAAADYPACAKVAECAGLGAQVAGLRAMQGWNGQAALPLIAQPTLLIWGDQDRTYPWAQVQALWQGIANSQLAVVPGCAHAVHMEWPDLFNQIVAGFLAR
;
A
#
# COMPACT_ATOMS: atom_id res chain seq x y z
N MET A 1 23.04 3.27 -5.32
CA MET A 1 21.65 2.85 -5.61
C MET A 1 20.74 3.65 -4.71
N ASN A 2 19.54 4.01 -5.19
CA ASN A 2 18.54 4.67 -4.35
C ASN A 2 18.08 3.75 -3.22
N ALA A 3 17.72 4.32 -2.06
CA ALA A 3 17.01 3.58 -1.03
C ALA A 3 15.67 3.07 -1.58
N LEU A 4 15.22 1.88 -1.15
CA LEU A 4 13.89 1.35 -1.45
C LEU A 4 12.95 1.66 -0.29
N VAL A 5 11.97 2.50 -0.54
CA VAL A 5 10.99 2.94 0.45
C VAL A 5 9.72 2.10 0.33
N PHE A 6 9.26 1.55 1.44
CA PHE A 6 7.98 0.84 1.54
C PHE A 6 6.93 1.69 2.25
N VAL A 7 5.78 1.86 1.60
CA VAL A 7 4.58 2.50 2.17
C VAL A 7 3.49 1.46 2.27
N HIS A 8 3.11 1.13 3.50
CA HIS A 8 2.10 0.11 3.80
C HIS A 8 0.67 0.56 3.48
N GLY A 9 -0.25 -0.40 3.44
CA GLY A 9 -1.67 -0.17 3.23
C GLY A 9 -2.42 0.27 4.49
N PHE A 10 -3.75 0.39 4.36
CA PHE A 10 -4.67 0.67 5.47
C PHE A 10 -4.48 -0.33 6.61
N MET A 11 -4.41 0.15 7.85
CA MET A 11 -4.11 -0.64 9.06
C MET A 11 -2.79 -1.45 8.99
N GLY A 12 -1.87 -1.10 8.09
CA GLY A 12 -0.56 -1.74 7.99
C GLY A 12 0.48 -1.13 8.93
N GLY A 13 1.73 -1.53 8.71
CA GLY A 13 2.90 -1.03 9.42
C GLY A 13 4.19 -1.59 8.83
N SER A 14 5.33 -1.02 9.23
CA SER A 14 6.66 -1.42 8.77
C SER A 14 6.96 -2.91 9.01
N ALA A 15 6.42 -3.49 10.08
CA ALA A 15 6.63 -4.90 10.43
C ALA A 15 6.08 -5.89 9.40
N GLN A 16 5.13 -5.48 8.55
CA GLN A 16 4.60 -6.33 7.48
C GLN A 16 5.63 -6.65 6.38
N TRP A 17 6.72 -5.87 6.29
CA TRP A 17 7.77 -6.01 5.29
C TRP A 17 8.97 -6.88 5.72
N ALA A 18 8.87 -7.59 6.84
CA ALA A 18 9.97 -8.39 7.38
C ALA A 18 10.53 -9.43 6.38
N ARG A 19 9.66 -10.04 5.56
CA ARG A 19 10.05 -11.03 4.53
C ARG A 19 10.68 -10.39 3.29
N GLN A 20 10.69 -9.07 3.17
CA GLN A 20 11.31 -8.30 2.09
C GLN A 20 12.74 -7.86 2.41
N ALA A 21 13.29 -8.25 3.57
CA ALA A 21 14.70 -8.02 3.92
C ALA A 21 15.71 -8.46 2.82
N PRO A 22 15.48 -9.55 2.05
CA PRO A 22 16.36 -9.92 0.94
C PRO A 22 16.51 -8.85 -0.16
N LEU A 23 15.60 -7.88 -0.26
CA LEU A 23 15.67 -6.78 -1.21
C LEU A 23 16.74 -5.72 -0.84
N ALA A 24 17.36 -5.81 0.34
CA ALA A 24 18.42 -4.92 0.80
C ALA A 24 19.77 -5.07 0.05
N GLN A 25 19.85 -5.94 -0.96
CA GLN A 25 21.07 -6.26 -1.71
C GLN A 25 21.77 -4.99 -2.28
N GLY A 26 22.69 -4.41 -1.49
CA GLY A 26 23.44 -3.22 -1.86
C GLY A 26 22.65 -1.90 -1.84
N ARG A 27 21.44 -1.87 -1.23
CA ARG A 27 20.62 -0.66 -1.02
C ARG A 27 20.02 -0.63 0.38
N GLU A 28 19.72 0.55 0.85
CA GLU A 28 18.95 0.74 2.08
C GLU A 28 17.48 0.44 1.84
N ILE A 29 16.84 -0.20 2.84
CA ILE A 29 15.37 -0.37 2.91
C ILE A 29 14.84 0.56 3.98
N VAL A 30 13.87 1.38 3.62
CA VAL A 30 13.15 2.29 4.52
C VAL A 30 11.67 1.88 4.55
N ALA A 31 11.27 1.12 5.55
CA ALA A 31 9.87 0.77 5.77
C ALA A 31 9.23 1.81 6.70
N LEU A 32 8.30 2.60 6.18
CA LEU A 32 7.64 3.65 6.94
C LEU A 32 6.46 3.09 7.75
N ASP A 33 6.25 3.65 8.95
CA ASP A 33 4.97 3.59 9.66
C ASP A 33 4.25 4.92 9.45
N LEU A 34 3.07 4.89 8.86
CA LEU A 34 2.26 6.09 8.60
C LEU A 34 1.62 6.61 9.89
N PRO A 35 1.40 7.94 10.04
CA PRO A 35 0.67 8.48 11.18
C PRO A 35 -0.69 7.80 11.38
N GLY A 36 -0.97 7.37 12.61
CA GLY A 36 -2.17 6.61 12.99
C GLY A 36 -2.02 5.08 12.86
N PHE A 37 -0.90 4.55 12.31
CA PHE A 37 -0.72 3.14 12.01
C PHE A 37 0.63 2.61 12.49
N GLY A 38 0.74 1.28 12.64
CA GLY A 38 1.96 0.59 13.02
C GLY A 38 2.59 1.18 14.29
N LEU A 39 3.89 1.46 14.27
CA LEU A 39 4.60 2.07 15.39
C LEU A 39 4.20 3.54 15.65
N ARG A 40 3.47 4.18 14.73
CA ARG A 40 2.93 5.54 14.87
C ARG A 40 1.42 5.56 15.18
N ALA A 41 0.86 4.44 15.65
CA ALA A 41 -0.56 4.34 16.00
C ALA A 41 -1.01 5.36 17.08
N GLY A 42 -0.09 5.82 17.93
CA GLY A 42 -0.36 6.89 18.91
C GLY A 42 -0.40 8.30 18.32
N GLN A 43 -0.05 8.49 17.05
CA GLN A 43 -0.15 9.79 16.37
C GLN A 43 -1.50 9.93 15.69
N PRO A 44 -2.04 11.17 15.54
CA PRO A 44 -3.24 11.39 14.76
C PRO A 44 -3.05 10.92 13.31
N ALA A 45 -4.02 10.17 12.78
CA ALA A 45 -4.07 9.84 11.37
C ALA A 45 -4.36 11.09 10.53
N LEU A 46 -3.86 11.12 9.28
CA LEU A 46 -4.03 12.26 8.39
C LEU A 46 -5.40 12.21 7.67
N ALA A 47 -5.88 13.38 7.26
CA ALA A 47 -7.23 13.54 6.74
C ALA A 47 -7.38 13.14 5.26
N SER A 48 -6.30 13.12 4.49
CA SER A 48 -6.35 12.82 3.05
C SER A 48 -5.13 12.03 2.57
N ILE A 49 -5.29 11.33 1.44
CA ILE A 49 -4.17 10.66 0.76
C ILE A 49 -3.10 11.67 0.33
N ALA A 50 -3.49 12.89 -0.04
CA ALA A 50 -2.55 13.97 -0.38
C ALA A 50 -1.69 14.39 0.82
N ASP A 51 -2.27 14.49 2.02
CA ASP A 51 -1.53 14.81 3.25
C ASP A 51 -0.54 13.69 3.61
N TYR A 52 -0.92 12.43 3.42
CA TYR A 52 0.00 11.31 3.58
C TYR A 52 1.15 11.38 2.58
N GLY A 53 0.90 11.76 1.32
CA GLY A 53 1.94 11.97 0.31
C GLY A 53 2.94 13.06 0.72
N ALA A 54 2.44 14.21 1.18
CA ALA A 54 3.27 15.30 1.70
C ALA A 54 4.08 14.87 2.92
N TRP A 55 3.46 14.12 3.85
CA TRP A 55 4.13 13.59 5.03
C TRP A 55 5.28 12.62 4.65
N VAL A 56 5.06 11.71 3.70
CA VAL A 56 6.10 10.79 3.21
C VAL A 56 7.29 11.55 2.65
N LEU A 57 7.07 12.58 1.82
CA LEU A 57 8.13 13.43 1.28
C LEU A 57 8.91 14.16 2.37
N ALA A 58 8.22 14.70 3.36
CA ALA A 58 8.82 15.40 4.50
C ALA A 58 9.65 14.43 5.38
N GLU A 59 9.11 13.26 5.69
CA GLU A 59 9.80 12.25 6.51
C GLU A 59 11.06 11.72 5.81
N LEU A 60 10.99 11.45 4.50
CA LEU A 60 12.16 11.03 3.73
C LEU A 60 13.22 12.13 3.61
N SER A 61 12.80 13.41 3.56
CA SER A 61 13.76 14.53 3.64
C SER A 61 14.43 14.60 5.01
N ARG A 62 13.69 14.40 6.09
CA ARG A 62 14.21 14.34 7.45
C ARG A 62 15.21 13.19 7.64
N LEU A 63 14.98 12.05 6.97
CA LEU A 63 15.87 10.89 6.97
C LEU A 63 17.07 11.04 6.01
N GLY A 64 17.15 12.13 5.24
CA GLY A 64 18.28 12.40 4.34
C GLY A 64 18.12 11.80 2.93
N HIS A 65 16.98 11.22 2.59
CA HIS A 65 16.73 10.62 1.28
C HIS A 65 16.21 11.68 0.28
N ALA A 66 17.10 12.28 -0.50
CA ALA A 66 16.73 13.23 -1.55
C ALA A 66 16.05 12.55 -2.75
N GLN A 67 16.51 11.36 -3.12
CA GLN A 67 15.93 10.49 -4.16
C GLN A 67 15.80 9.06 -3.63
N PHE A 68 14.74 8.36 -4.07
CA PHE A 68 14.43 7.00 -3.63
C PHE A 68 13.63 6.25 -4.70
N ASP A 69 13.65 4.92 -4.63
CA ASP A 69 12.69 4.05 -5.31
C ASP A 69 11.53 3.79 -4.34
N LEU A 70 10.29 3.82 -4.82
CA LEU A 70 9.10 3.83 -3.97
C LEU A 70 8.19 2.64 -4.26
N LEU A 71 7.86 1.87 -3.23
CA LEU A 71 6.85 0.82 -3.28
C LEU A 71 5.68 1.19 -2.38
N GLY A 72 4.48 1.25 -2.95
CA GLY A 72 3.23 1.49 -2.23
C GLY A 72 2.27 0.32 -2.35
N HIS A 73 1.80 -0.21 -1.21
CA HIS A 73 0.81 -1.28 -1.14
C HIS A 73 -0.57 -0.73 -0.79
N SER A 74 -1.60 -1.10 -1.55
CA SER A 74 -3.00 -0.77 -1.23
C SER A 74 -3.21 0.75 -1.08
N MET A 75 -3.68 1.25 0.07
CA MET A 75 -3.71 2.67 0.39
C MET A 75 -2.33 3.33 0.21
N GLY A 76 -1.25 2.63 0.55
CA GLY A 76 0.13 3.08 0.28
C GLY A 76 0.43 3.28 -1.19
N GLY A 77 -0.24 2.55 -2.08
CA GLY A 77 -0.15 2.76 -3.53
C GLY A 77 -0.84 4.05 -4.00
N MET A 78 -1.96 4.44 -3.37
CA MET A 78 -2.58 5.76 -3.59
C MET A 78 -1.64 6.87 -3.09
N ILE A 79 -1.04 6.68 -1.91
CA ILE A 79 -0.07 7.60 -1.33
C ILE A 79 1.16 7.72 -2.23
N ALA A 80 1.67 6.62 -2.78
CA ALA A 80 2.81 6.63 -3.70
C ALA A 80 2.51 7.42 -5.00
N GLN A 81 1.29 7.32 -5.54
CA GLN A 81 0.85 8.16 -6.67
C GLN A 81 0.85 9.65 -6.29
N GLU A 82 0.41 10.00 -5.08
CA GLU A 82 0.47 11.38 -4.57
C GLU A 82 1.91 11.87 -4.33
N VAL A 83 2.80 11.00 -3.83
CA VAL A 83 4.24 11.32 -3.68
C VAL A 83 4.85 11.67 -5.04
N VAL A 84 4.55 10.88 -6.10
CA VAL A 84 5.02 11.19 -7.46
C VAL A 84 4.42 12.51 -7.96
N ARG A 85 3.13 12.76 -7.73
CA ARG A 85 2.46 14.00 -8.16
C ARG A 85 3.06 15.23 -7.48
N GLN A 86 3.40 15.15 -6.18
CA GLN A 86 3.91 16.28 -5.39
C GLN A 86 5.43 16.47 -5.53
N GLY A 87 6.18 15.40 -5.81
CA GLY A 87 7.63 15.43 -5.90
C GLY A 87 8.19 14.49 -6.96
N PRO A 88 7.85 14.67 -8.25
CA PRO A 88 8.19 13.69 -9.30
C PRO A 88 9.71 13.46 -9.44
N ALA A 89 10.54 14.48 -9.21
CA ALA A 89 12.00 14.36 -9.28
C ALA A 89 12.61 13.54 -8.12
N ARG A 90 11.83 13.26 -7.08
CA ARG A 90 12.28 12.51 -5.90
C ARG A 90 12.21 10.98 -6.12
N VAL A 91 11.32 10.52 -7.00
CA VAL A 91 11.05 9.09 -7.21
C VAL A 91 11.76 8.61 -8.46
N GLY A 92 12.71 7.67 -8.29
CA GLY A 92 13.45 7.06 -9.40
C GLY A 92 12.62 5.99 -10.11
N ARG A 93 12.14 5.00 -9.37
CA ARG A 93 11.25 3.93 -9.83
C ARG A 93 10.05 3.83 -8.91
N LEU A 94 8.89 3.47 -9.49
CA LEU A 94 7.63 3.32 -8.77
C LEU A 94 7.14 1.87 -8.82
N ILE A 95 6.72 1.34 -7.69
CA ILE A 95 6.07 0.03 -7.61
C ILE A 95 4.71 0.23 -6.95
N LEU A 96 3.65 -0.06 -7.68
CA LEU A 96 2.27 0.01 -7.24
C LEU A 96 1.74 -1.42 -7.08
N TYR A 97 1.45 -1.80 -5.85
CA TYR A 97 1.13 -3.16 -5.50
C TYR A 97 -0.24 -3.27 -4.83
N GLY A 98 -1.11 -4.14 -5.37
CA GLY A 98 -2.46 -4.37 -4.84
C GLY A 98 -3.25 -3.06 -4.64
N THR A 99 -3.23 -2.18 -5.65
CA THR A 99 -3.81 -0.82 -5.55
C THR A 99 -4.53 -0.42 -6.83
N GLY A 100 -5.15 0.74 -6.82
CA GLY A 100 -5.88 1.30 -7.95
C GLY A 100 -5.73 2.83 -8.03
N PRO A 101 -6.31 3.46 -9.07
CA PRO A 101 -6.26 4.90 -9.26
C PRO A 101 -7.38 5.66 -8.52
N VAL A 102 -8.31 4.97 -7.87
CA VAL A 102 -9.43 5.59 -7.14
C VAL A 102 -9.62 4.95 -5.78
N GLY A 103 -10.11 5.71 -4.81
CA GLY A 103 -10.36 5.21 -3.45
C GLY A 103 -11.76 4.61 -3.28
N VAL A 104 -12.75 5.08 -4.04
CA VAL A 104 -14.09 4.46 -4.11
C VAL A 104 -14.07 3.42 -5.21
N LEU A 105 -13.91 2.15 -4.83
CA LEU A 105 -13.77 1.04 -5.76
C LEU A 105 -15.14 0.53 -6.22
N PRO A 106 -15.45 0.55 -7.52
CA PRO A 106 -16.61 -0.16 -8.05
C PRO A 106 -16.49 -1.65 -7.69
N GLY A 107 -17.56 -2.23 -7.13
CA GLY A 107 -17.57 -3.63 -6.73
C GLY A 107 -16.83 -3.95 -5.42
N ARG A 108 -16.47 -2.94 -4.62
CA ARG A 108 -15.92 -3.14 -3.28
C ARG A 108 -16.86 -4.03 -2.46
N PHE A 109 -16.30 -4.92 -1.65
CA PHE A 109 -17.06 -5.89 -0.84
C PHE A 109 -18.11 -5.25 0.08
N GLU A 110 -17.91 -4.00 0.53
CA GLU A 110 -18.92 -3.16 1.20
C GLU A 110 -18.63 -1.67 0.99
N PRO A 111 -19.63 -0.77 0.96
CA PRO A 111 -19.42 0.68 0.91
C PRO A 111 -18.57 1.18 2.08
N ILE A 112 -17.78 2.23 1.86
CA ILE A 112 -16.90 2.80 2.91
C ILE A 112 -17.69 3.27 4.12
N ASP A 113 -18.84 3.89 3.92
CA ASP A 113 -19.71 4.32 5.04
C ASP A 113 -20.22 3.13 5.88
N THR A 114 -20.50 1.99 5.24
CA THR A 114 -20.84 0.74 5.94
C THR A 114 -19.65 0.23 6.72
N SER A 115 -18.44 0.24 6.14
CA SER A 115 -17.21 -0.14 6.85
C SER A 115 -16.96 0.73 8.08
N ILE A 116 -17.22 2.04 7.97
CA ILE A 116 -17.09 2.98 9.09
C ILE A 116 -18.12 2.68 10.19
N ALA A 117 -19.40 2.51 9.83
CA ALA A 117 -20.45 2.18 10.79
C ALA A 117 -20.15 0.87 11.53
N ARG A 118 -19.67 -0.14 10.80
CA ARG A 118 -19.24 -1.41 11.41
C ARG A 118 -18.04 -1.26 12.33
N ALA A 119 -17.03 -0.48 11.94
CA ALA A 119 -15.87 -0.21 12.81
C ALA A 119 -16.29 0.47 14.12
N GLN A 120 -17.27 1.36 14.07
CA GLN A 120 -17.83 2.00 15.26
C GLN A 120 -18.63 1.02 16.14
N ALA A 121 -19.36 0.09 15.52
CA ALA A 121 -20.17 -0.89 16.24
C ALA A 121 -19.34 -2.05 16.84
N ASP A 122 -18.42 -2.62 16.03
CA ASP A 122 -17.66 -3.82 16.37
C ASP A 122 -16.40 -3.49 17.21
N GLY A 123 -15.95 -2.23 17.15
CA GLY A 123 -14.69 -1.77 17.73
C GLY A 123 -13.47 -2.04 16.85
N PRO A 124 -12.34 -1.36 17.17
CA PRO A 124 -11.17 -1.33 16.28
C PRO A 124 -10.47 -2.69 16.12
N GLN A 125 -10.37 -3.50 17.19
CA GLN A 125 -9.69 -4.79 17.16
C GLN A 125 -10.45 -5.81 16.31
N ALA A 126 -11.76 -5.95 16.52
CA ALA A 126 -12.60 -6.86 15.74
C ALA A 126 -12.60 -6.46 14.26
N THR A 127 -12.67 -5.15 13.98
CA THR A 127 -12.59 -4.60 12.63
C THR A 127 -11.25 -4.93 11.97
N ALA A 128 -10.13 -4.74 12.69
CA ALA A 128 -8.79 -5.03 12.19
C ALA A 128 -8.64 -6.51 11.81
N ARG A 129 -9.05 -7.43 12.67
CA ARG A 129 -9.03 -8.87 12.41
C ARG A 129 -9.87 -9.24 11.18
N ARG A 130 -11.11 -8.78 11.13
CA ARG A 130 -12.04 -9.07 10.05
C ARG A 130 -11.51 -8.57 8.71
N ILE A 131 -11.01 -7.35 8.64
CA ILE A 131 -10.53 -6.76 7.39
C ILE A 131 -9.21 -7.40 6.97
N SER A 132 -8.24 -7.58 7.88
CA SER A 132 -6.95 -8.18 7.54
C SER A 132 -7.07 -9.63 7.09
N ALA A 133 -8.06 -10.39 7.57
CA ALA A 133 -8.35 -11.73 7.07
C ALA A 133 -8.70 -11.74 5.57
N THR A 134 -9.35 -10.69 5.07
CA THR A 134 -9.72 -10.59 3.64
C THR A 134 -8.51 -10.38 2.72
N TRP A 135 -7.35 -10.02 3.26
CA TRP A 135 -6.13 -9.80 2.48
C TRP A 135 -5.43 -11.08 2.07
N PHE A 136 -5.79 -12.21 2.67
CA PHE A 136 -5.20 -13.51 2.41
C PHE A 136 -6.17 -14.42 1.65
N LEU A 137 -5.66 -15.26 0.78
CA LEU A 137 -6.44 -16.25 0.03
C LEU A 137 -7.22 -17.18 0.96
N HIS A 138 -6.55 -17.65 2.01
CA HIS A 138 -7.11 -18.55 3.00
C HIS A 138 -7.60 -17.86 4.28
N GLY A 139 -7.77 -16.53 4.26
CA GLY A 139 -8.27 -15.75 5.38
C GLY A 139 -7.44 -15.96 6.65
N GLU A 140 -8.12 -16.23 7.76
CA GLU A 140 -7.49 -16.47 9.07
C GLU A 140 -6.62 -17.74 9.13
N ALA A 141 -6.80 -18.66 8.20
CA ALA A 141 -5.99 -19.89 8.12
C ALA A 141 -4.64 -19.67 7.42
N ALA A 142 -4.38 -18.49 6.86
CA ALA A 142 -3.08 -18.17 6.27
C ALA A 142 -1.99 -18.08 7.34
N ALA A 143 -0.80 -18.63 7.04
CA ALA A 143 0.30 -18.72 8.01
C ALA A 143 0.75 -17.37 8.58
N ASP A 144 0.75 -16.31 7.75
CA ASP A 144 1.17 -14.97 8.14
C ASP A 144 0.01 -14.09 8.66
N TYR A 145 -1.24 -14.58 8.64
CA TYR A 145 -2.39 -13.82 9.13
C TYR A 145 -2.24 -13.37 10.59
N PRO A 146 -1.81 -14.22 11.57
CA PRO A 146 -1.71 -13.77 12.96
C PRO A 146 -0.75 -12.59 13.14
N ALA A 147 0.39 -12.60 12.46
CA ALA A 147 1.35 -11.50 12.49
C ALA A 147 0.78 -10.23 11.85
N CYS A 148 0.10 -10.37 10.71
CA CYS A 148 -0.55 -9.27 10.01
C CYS A 148 -1.69 -8.66 10.83
N ALA A 149 -2.55 -9.48 11.42
CA ALA A 149 -3.66 -9.05 12.27
C ALA A 149 -3.16 -8.27 13.50
N LYS A 150 -2.06 -8.72 14.13
CA LYS A 150 -1.45 -8.03 15.26
C LYS A 150 -0.98 -6.60 14.88
N VAL A 151 -0.43 -6.41 13.70
CA VAL A 151 -0.08 -5.07 13.21
C VAL A 151 -1.33 -4.23 12.96
N ALA A 152 -2.35 -4.82 12.34
CA ALA A 152 -3.60 -4.12 12.02
C ALA A 152 -4.34 -3.67 13.29
N GLU A 153 -4.30 -4.45 14.38
CA GLU A 153 -4.92 -4.15 15.67
C GLU A 153 -4.30 -2.93 16.37
N CYS A 154 -3.10 -2.47 15.96
CA CYS A 154 -2.52 -1.24 16.49
C CYS A 154 -3.31 0.00 16.09
N ALA A 155 -4.06 -0.06 14.96
CA ALA A 155 -4.85 1.07 14.48
C ALA A 155 -6.10 1.28 15.33
N GLY A 156 -6.15 2.36 16.11
CA GLY A 156 -7.34 2.75 16.86
C GLY A 156 -8.50 3.18 15.96
N LEU A 157 -9.72 3.24 16.51
CA LEU A 157 -10.94 3.57 15.78
C LEU A 157 -10.82 4.89 14.97
N GLY A 158 -10.24 5.92 15.61
CA GLY A 158 -10.04 7.21 14.94
C GLY A 158 -9.17 7.10 13.69
N ALA A 159 -8.09 6.31 13.75
CA ALA A 159 -7.21 6.09 12.60
C ALA A 159 -7.90 5.25 11.51
N GLN A 160 -8.70 4.24 11.89
CA GLN A 160 -9.48 3.44 10.95
C GLN A 160 -10.50 4.31 10.20
N VAL A 161 -11.24 5.14 10.90
CA VAL A 161 -12.24 6.05 10.29
C VAL A 161 -11.54 7.08 9.40
N ALA A 162 -10.46 7.71 9.87
CA ALA A 162 -9.71 8.70 9.09
C ALA A 162 -9.12 8.10 7.81
N GLY A 163 -8.50 6.92 7.89
CA GLY A 163 -7.95 6.24 6.72
C GLY A 163 -9.03 5.85 5.68
N LEU A 164 -10.20 5.37 6.12
CA LEU A 164 -11.34 5.09 5.26
C LEU A 164 -11.84 6.37 4.55
N ARG A 165 -11.97 7.49 5.29
CA ARG A 165 -12.37 8.79 4.74
C ARG A 165 -11.32 9.35 3.77
N ALA A 166 -10.03 9.23 4.09
CA ALA A 166 -8.94 9.65 3.22
C ALA A 166 -9.00 8.92 1.87
N MET A 167 -9.22 7.59 1.88
CA MET A 167 -9.42 6.81 0.66
C MET A 167 -10.69 7.24 -0.07
N GLN A 168 -11.82 7.41 0.64
CA GLN A 168 -13.11 7.80 0.04
C GLN A 168 -13.01 9.11 -0.75
N GLY A 169 -12.26 10.08 -0.25
CA GLY A 169 -12.09 11.40 -0.87
C GLY A 169 -11.05 11.43 -2.00
N TRP A 170 -10.36 10.31 -2.31
CA TRP A 170 -9.24 10.35 -3.25
C TRP A 170 -9.56 9.79 -4.64
N ASN A 171 -9.07 10.51 -5.67
CA ASN A 171 -9.10 10.08 -7.06
C ASN A 171 -7.83 10.58 -7.78
N GLY A 172 -6.94 9.65 -8.13
CA GLY A 172 -5.69 9.91 -8.85
C GLY A 172 -5.78 9.68 -10.36
N GLN A 173 -6.94 9.28 -10.90
CA GLN A 173 -7.08 8.83 -12.29
C GLN A 173 -6.59 9.85 -13.32
N ALA A 174 -6.90 11.13 -13.13
CA ALA A 174 -6.48 12.18 -14.04
C ALA A 174 -4.96 12.43 -14.04
N ALA A 175 -4.25 12.01 -12.99
CA ALA A 175 -2.80 12.18 -12.86
C ALA A 175 -1.99 11.02 -13.44
N LEU A 176 -2.60 9.89 -13.79
CA LEU A 176 -1.88 8.70 -14.29
C LEU A 176 -0.98 9.00 -15.51
N PRO A 177 -1.42 9.76 -16.52
CA PRO A 177 -0.57 10.09 -17.68
C PRO A 177 0.66 10.94 -17.32
N LEU A 178 0.67 11.57 -16.14
CA LEU A 178 1.77 12.40 -15.65
C LEU A 178 2.85 11.59 -14.91
N ILE A 179 2.60 10.33 -14.62
CA ILE A 179 3.58 9.42 -13.99
C ILE A 179 4.57 8.99 -15.07
N ALA A 180 5.75 9.62 -15.07
CA ALA A 180 6.81 9.36 -16.04
C ALA A 180 7.82 8.30 -15.56
N GLN A 181 7.81 7.96 -14.27
CA GLN A 181 8.72 6.99 -13.66
C GLN A 181 8.55 5.60 -14.28
N PRO A 182 9.63 4.83 -14.49
CA PRO A 182 9.51 3.40 -14.70
C PRO A 182 8.65 2.80 -13.58
N THR A 183 7.53 2.16 -13.96
CA THR A 183 6.52 1.71 -13.00
C THR A 183 6.31 0.20 -13.11
N LEU A 184 6.32 -0.50 -11.98
CA LEU A 184 5.90 -1.89 -11.88
C LEU A 184 4.57 -1.97 -11.15
N LEU A 185 3.62 -2.66 -11.76
CA LEU A 185 2.35 -3.03 -11.14
C LEU A 185 2.44 -4.49 -10.68
N ILE A 186 2.09 -4.77 -9.43
CA ILE A 186 2.02 -6.15 -8.90
C ILE A 186 0.60 -6.40 -8.41
N TRP A 187 0.03 -7.55 -8.80
CA TRP A 187 -1.34 -7.92 -8.42
C TRP A 187 -1.46 -9.42 -8.25
N GLY A 188 -2.09 -9.85 -7.15
CA GLY A 188 -2.51 -11.22 -6.95
C GLY A 188 -3.83 -11.48 -7.68
N ASP A 189 -3.92 -12.55 -8.47
CA ASP A 189 -5.10 -12.84 -9.31
C ASP A 189 -6.36 -13.17 -8.49
N GLN A 190 -6.21 -13.43 -7.19
CA GLN A 190 -7.29 -13.66 -6.24
C GLN A 190 -7.53 -12.47 -5.29
N ASP A 191 -7.00 -11.28 -5.62
CA ASP A 191 -7.21 -10.07 -4.81
C ASP A 191 -8.69 -9.66 -4.83
N ARG A 192 -9.34 -9.74 -3.66
CA ARG A 192 -10.74 -9.38 -3.44
C ARG A 192 -10.91 -7.91 -3.07
N THR A 193 -9.81 -7.20 -2.80
CA THR A 193 -9.81 -5.78 -2.42
C THR A 193 -9.74 -4.90 -3.66
N TYR A 194 -8.83 -5.21 -4.60
CA TYR A 194 -8.67 -4.47 -5.85
C TYR A 194 -8.94 -5.39 -7.04
N PRO A 195 -10.13 -5.27 -7.68
CA PRO A 195 -10.46 -6.05 -8.86
C PRO A 195 -9.61 -5.66 -10.05
N TRP A 196 -9.47 -6.57 -11.02
CA TRP A 196 -8.68 -6.38 -12.25
C TRP A 196 -8.89 -5.02 -12.92
N ALA A 197 -10.12 -4.50 -12.97
CA ALA A 197 -10.43 -3.22 -13.61
C ALA A 197 -9.61 -2.05 -13.02
N GLN A 198 -9.26 -2.08 -11.72
CA GLN A 198 -8.44 -1.05 -11.09
C GLN A 198 -6.98 -1.16 -11.51
N VAL A 199 -6.45 -2.37 -11.57
CA VAL A 199 -5.08 -2.64 -12.02
C VAL A 199 -4.94 -2.34 -13.50
N GLN A 200 -5.93 -2.72 -14.31
CA GLN A 200 -6.00 -2.41 -15.74
C GLN A 200 -6.00 -0.90 -15.99
N ALA A 201 -6.74 -0.14 -15.19
CA ALA A 201 -6.75 1.33 -15.31
C ALA A 201 -5.37 1.95 -15.03
N LEU A 202 -4.63 1.44 -14.03
CA LEU A 202 -3.23 1.86 -13.79
C LEU A 202 -2.34 1.48 -14.98
N TRP A 203 -2.45 0.24 -15.46
CA TRP A 203 -1.61 -0.28 -16.54
C TRP A 203 -1.81 0.46 -17.86
N GLN A 204 -3.06 0.82 -18.18
CA GLN A 204 -3.38 1.58 -19.37
C GLN A 204 -3.12 3.09 -19.20
N GLY A 205 -3.23 3.60 -17.98
CA GLY A 205 -3.07 5.02 -17.68
C GLY A 205 -1.62 5.49 -17.51
N ILE A 206 -0.69 4.58 -17.12
CA ILE A 206 0.73 4.89 -16.90
C ILE A 206 1.54 4.35 -18.09
N ALA A 207 2.03 5.24 -18.94
CA ALA A 207 2.68 4.87 -20.21
C ALA A 207 3.92 3.97 -20.04
N ASN A 208 4.71 4.20 -18.97
CA ASN A 208 5.95 3.44 -18.71
C ASN A 208 5.73 2.37 -17.61
N SER A 209 4.65 1.58 -17.74
CA SER A 209 4.30 0.56 -16.76
C SER A 209 4.54 -0.86 -17.28
N GLN A 210 4.95 -1.72 -16.35
CA GLN A 210 5.05 -3.18 -16.51
C GLN A 210 4.09 -3.83 -15.52
N LEU A 211 3.56 -5.00 -15.86
CA LEU A 211 2.59 -5.71 -15.03
C LEU A 211 3.11 -7.10 -14.67
N ALA A 212 3.07 -7.43 -13.40
CA ALA A 212 3.26 -8.76 -12.85
C ALA A 212 1.96 -9.24 -12.18
N VAL A 213 1.37 -10.30 -12.72
CA VAL A 213 0.24 -11.00 -12.11
C VAL A 213 0.78 -12.21 -11.38
N VAL A 214 0.47 -12.34 -10.08
CA VAL A 214 0.93 -13.46 -9.25
C VAL A 214 -0.23 -14.44 -9.07
N PRO A 215 -0.12 -15.65 -9.63
CA PRO A 215 -1.22 -16.63 -9.58
C PRO A 215 -1.40 -17.18 -8.17
N GLY A 216 -2.66 -17.44 -7.80
CA GLY A 216 -3.01 -18.08 -6.53
C GLY A 216 -2.70 -17.25 -5.29
N CYS A 217 -2.55 -15.93 -5.42
CA CYS A 217 -2.35 -15.01 -4.31
C CYS A 217 -3.48 -13.99 -4.24
N ALA A 218 -3.81 -13.57 -3.02
CA ALA A 218 -4.77 -12.51 -2.78
C ALA A 218 -4.07 -11.13 -2.64
N HIS A 219 -4.53 -10.29 -1.73
CA HIS A 219 -4.04 -8.92 -1.54
C HIS A 219 -2.64 -8.85 -0.90
N ALA A 220 -2.28 -9.86 -0.09
CA ALA A 220 -1.02 -9.89 0.67
C ALA A 220 0.08 -10.75 0.00
N VAL A 221 0.29 -10.63 -1.31
CA VAL A 221 1.29 -11.41 -2.09
C VAL A 221 2.67 -11.43 -1.41
N HIS A 222 3.12 -10.29 -0.87
CA HIS A 222 4.41 -10.15 -0.19
C HIS A 222 4.56 -11.02 1.08
N MET A 223 3.44 -11.53 1.62
CA MET A 223 3.39 -12.48 2.72
C MET A 223 3.04 -13.89 2.24
N GLU A 224 2.11 -14.01 1.29
CA GLU A 224 1.64 -15.31 0.77
C GLU A 224 2.71 -16.01 -0.08
N TRP A 225 3.46 -15.26 -0.89
CA TRP A 225 4.55 -15.80 -1.70
C TRP A 225 5.76 -14.85 -1.73
N PRO A 226 6.44 -14.65 -0.58
CA PRO A 226 7.48 -13.64 -0.41
C PRO A 226 8.67 -13.81 -1.38
N ASP A 227 9.08 -15.03 -1.68
CA ASP A 227 10.24 -15.28 -2.54
C ASP A 227 9.97 -14.83 -3.99
N LEU A 228 8.78 -15.16 -4.53
CA LEU A 228 8.38 -14.73 -5.87
C LEU A 228 8.19 -13.21 -5.90
N PHE A 229 7.55 -12.63 -4.89
CA PHE A 229 7.41 -11.18 -4.77
C PHE A 229 8.77 -10.48 -4.80
N ASN A 230 9.74 -10.96 -3.99
CA ASN A 230 11.08 -10.40 -3.93
C ASN A 230 11.83 -10.54 -5.26
N GLN A 231 11.69 -11.67 -5.96
CA GLN A 231 12.30 -11.88 -7.29
C GLN A 231 11.75 -10.89 -8.33
N ILE A 232 10.43 -10.68 -8.35
CA ILE A 232 9.77 -9.73 -9.26
C ILE A 232 10.29 -8.31 -8.98
N VAL A 233 10.28 -7.88 -7.72
CA VAL A 233 10.76 -6.55 -7.32
C VAL A 233 12.24 -6.37 -7.64
N ALA A 234 13.10 -7.32 -7.25
CA ALA A 234 14.53 -7.27 -7.52
C ALA A 234 14.84 -7.21 -9.02
N GLY A 235 14.14 -8.03 -9.83
CA GLY A 235 14.29 -8.04 -11.29
C GLY A 235 13.92 -6.70 -11.94
N PHE A 236 12.91 -6.02 -11.44
CA PHE A 236 12.53 -4.68 -11.89
C PHE A 236 13.55 -3.62 -11.48
N LEU A 237 14.04 -3.67 -10.26
CA LEU A 237 14.99 -2.70 -9.72
C LEU A 237 16.41 -2.83 -10.30
N ALA A 238 16.75 -3.97 -10.91
CA ALA A 238 18.04 -4.24 -11.54
C ALA A 238 18.17 -3.67 -12.96
N ARG A 239 17.07 -3.26 -13.58
CA ARG A 239 17.01 -2.69 -14.95
C ARG A 239 17.16 -1.18 -14.91
#